data_8bc3df73f9127f596ef42a115c28a005
#
_entry.id   8bc3df73f9127f596ef42a115c28a005
#
_cell.length_a   1.000
_cell.length_b   1.000
_cell.length_c   1.000
_cell.angle_alpha   90.00
_cell.angle_beta   90.00
_cell.angle_gamma   90.00
#
_symmetry.space_group_name_H-M   'P 1'
#
loop_
_entity.id
_entity.type
_entity.pdbx_description
1 polymer ?
#
loop_
_entity_poly.entity_id
_entity_poly.type
_entity_poly.pdbx_seq_one_letter_code
_entity_poly.pdbx_strand_id
1 'polypeptide(L)'
;LVIMSQEELVAVRDPHGFRPLVLGKKGDEYIFASENCAIDILGGEVIRDVEPGEIIVVKDGELKSYFYSENYKPVKKSCIFEHIYFARNDATIDNVNAYEFRIKCGERLAQNETVKADMVVPVPDSGWPGAIGYANASGLKISEGLVKNRYVGRTFIKPTQEEREIAVKIKLNPLSTIIKGKSIILVDDSIVRGTTSKQLVKSLREAGAK
;
A
#
# COMPACT_ATOMS: atom_id res chain seq x y z
N LEU A 1 -11.31 1.45 -15.75
CA LEU A 1 -12.55 0.70 -15.95
C LEU A 1 -12.27 -0.57 -16.73
N VAL A 2 -13.00 -1.65 -16.40
CA VAL A 2 -13.08 -2.85 -17.25
C VAL A 2 -14.55 -3.11 -17.51
N ILE A 3 -14.92 -3.29 -18.78
CA ILE A 3 -16.29 -3.47 -19.24
C ILE A 3 -16.33 -4.74 -20.09
N MET A 4 -17.30 -5.58 -19.86
CA MET A 4 -17.50 -6.82 -20.60
C MET A 4 -18.90 -6.83 -21.22
N SER A 5 -18.95 -7.13 -22.50
CA SER A 5 -20.18 -7.45 -23.24
C SER A 5 -20.20 -8.94 -23.62
N GLN A 6 -21.16 -9.35 -24.45
CA GLN A 6 -21.20 -10.71 -24.98
C GLN A 6 -20.09 -10.98 -26.01
N GLU A 7 -19.57 -9.94 -26.64
CA GLU A 7 -18.62 -10.06 -27.74
C GLU A 7 -17.24 -9.46 -27.45
N GLU A 8 -17.15 -8.55 -26.49
CA GLU A 8 -15.95 -7.73 -26.27
C GLU A 8 -15.61 -7.57 -24.81
N LEU A 9 -14.31 -7.54 -24.50
CA LEU A 9 -13.74 -7.10 -23.24
C LEU A 9 -13.00 -5.78 -23.48
N VAL A 10 -13.43 -4.71 -22.80
CA VAL A 10 -12.85 -3.37 -22.96
C VAL A 10 -12.23 -2.92 -21.66
N ALA A 11 -10.97 -2.50 -21.72
CA ALA A 11 -10.26 -1.89 -20.60
C ALA A 11 -9.91 -0.44 -20.91
N VAL A 12 -10.17 0.46 -19.97
CA VAL A 12 -9.96 1.92 -20.12
C VAL A 12 -9.21 2.45 -18.91
N ARG A 13 -8.05 3.03 -19.14
CA ARG A 13 -7.33 3.80 -18.11
C ARG A 13 -7.64 5.28 -18.25
N ASP A 14 -7.81 5.99 -17.13
CA ASP A 14 -8.08 7.42 -17.17
C ASP A 14 -6.95 8.22 -17.84
N PRO A 15 -7.23 9.43 -18.38
CA PRO A 15 -6.26 10.19 -19.18
C PRO A 15 -4.95 10.55 -18.45
N HIS A 16 -4.94 10.52 -17.14
CA HIS A 16 -3.75 10.81 -16.34
C HIS A 16 -3.13 9.59 -15.68
N GLY A 17 -3.77 8.42 -15.82
CA GLY A 17 -3.30 7.19 -15.19
C GLY A 17 -3.26 7.27 -13.66
N PHE A 18 -4.23 7.94 -13.03
CA PHE A 18 -4.30 8.10 -11.58
C PHE A 18 -4.29 6.76 -10.86
N ARG A 19 -5.12 5.83 -11.36
CA ARG A 19 -5.20 4.48 -10.80
C ARG A 19 -4.51 3.50 -11.75
N PRO A 20 -3.88 2.46 -11.20
CA PRO A 20 -3.21 1.46 -12.01
C PRO A 20 -4.22 0.59 -12.77
N LEU A 21 -3.79 0.11 -13.91
CA LEU A 21 -4.48 -0.91 -14.69
C LEU A 21 -3.43 -1.67 -15.49
N VAL A 22 -3.41 -2.98 -15.36
CA VAL A 22 -2.39 -3.88 -15.91
C VAL A 22 -3.03 -4.84 -16.91
N LEU A 23 -2.35 -5.06 -18.00
CA LEU A 23 -2.66 -6.07 -19.00
C LEU A 23 -1.74 -7.27 -18.80
N GLY A 24 -2.31 -8.45 -18.73
CA GLY A 24 -1.62 -9.73 -18.73
C GLY A 24 -2.27 -10.75 -19.65
N LYS A 25 -1.67 -11.93 -19.71
CA LYS A 25 -2.12 -13.05 -20.52
C LYS A 25 -1.91 -14.37 -19.79
N LYS A 26 -2.82 -15.32 -20.00
CA LYS A 26 -2.64 -16.72 -19.59
C LYS A 26 -3.05 -17.61 -20.77
N GLY A 27 -2.08 -18.32 -21.35
CA GLY A 27 -2.30 -19.01 -22.63
C GLY A 27 -2.76 -18.01 -23.69
N ASP A 28 -3.97 -18.20 -24.24
CA ASP A 28 -4.54 -17.28 -25.24
C ASP A 28 -5.52 -16.25 -24.65
N GLU A 29 -5.76 -16.28 -23.34
CA GLU A 29 -6.72 -15.41 -22.66
C GLU A 29 -6.07 -14.13 -22.14
N TYR A 30 -6.64 -12.96 -22.44
CA TYR A 30 -6.21 -11.68 -21.89
C TYR A 30 -6.83 -11.42 -20.51
N ILE A 31 -6.04 -10.81 -19.64
CA ILE A 31 -6.42 -10.50 -18.25
C ILE A 31 -6.18 -9.01 -18.01
N PHE A 32 -7.18 -8.33 -17.45
CA PHE A 32 -7.02 -6.97 -16.93
C PHE A 32 -7.21 -6.96 -15.42
N ALA A 33 -6.29 -6.32 -14.71
CA ALA A 33 -6.33 -6.21 -13.26
C ALA A 33 -5.84 -4.83 -12.80
N SER A 34 -6.19 -4.44 -11.58
CA SER A 34 -5.66 -3.23 -10.96
C SER A 34 -4.18 -3.37 -10.61
N GLU A 35 -3.73 -4.59 -10.28
CA GLU A 35 -2.37 -4.88 -9.84
C GLU A 35 -1.87 -6.17 -10.49
N ASN A 36 -0.57 -6.22 -10.80
CA ASN A 36 0.08 -7.41 -11.40
C ASN A 36 -0.08 -8.67 -10.56
N CYS A 37 -0.08 -8.55 -9.23
CA CYS A 37 -0.21 -9.69 -8.33
C CYS A 37 -1.52 -10.49 -8.52
N ALA A 38 -2.57 -9.90 -9.07
CA ALA A 38 -3.78 -10.64 -9.44
C ALA A 38 -3.53 -11.56 -10.64
N ILE A 39 -2.73 -11.11 -11.61
CA ILE A 39 -2.33 -11.91 -12.78
C ILE A 39 -1.41 -13.05 -12.35
N ASP A 40 -0.44 -12.76 -11.48
CA ASP A 40 0.51 -13.75 -10.93
C ASP A 40 -0.22 -14.90 -10.20
N ILE A 41 -1.22 -14.56 -9.38
CA ILE A 41 -2.04 -15.56 -8.65
C ILE A 41 -2.82 -16.48 -9.61
N LEU A 42 -3.26 -15.94 -10.74
CA LEU A 42 -3.94 -16.72 -11.78
C LEU A 42 -2.98 -17.60 -12.60
N GLY A 43 -1.66 -17.45 -12.39
CA GLY A 43 -0.62 -18.13 -13.18
C GLY A 43 -0.53 -17.57 -14.60
N GLY A 44 -0.83 -16.30 -14.76
CA GLY A 44 -0.65 -15.55 -16.00
C GLY A 44 0.68 -14.79 -16.03
N GLU A 45 0.95 -14.17 -17.16
CA GLU A 45 2.13 -13.32 -17.39
C GLU A 45 1.69 -11.87 -17.58
N VAL A 46 2.39 -10.95 -16.90
CA VAL A 46 2.17 -9.51 -17.08
C VAL A 46 2.78 -9.09 -18.42
N ILE A 47 1.98 -8.47 -19.28
CA ILE A 47 2.46 -7.91 -20.54
C ILE A 47 2.98 -6.49 -20.32
N ARG A 48 2.13 -5.61 -19.75
CA ARG A 48 2.47 -4.21 -19.47
C ARG A 48 1.38 -3.50 -18.66
N ASP A 49 1.72 -2.36 -18.14
CA ASP A 49 0.70 -1.39 -17.69
C ASP A 49 -0.09 -0.87 -18.91
N VAL A 50 -1.38 -0.59 -18.71
CA VAL A 50 -2.21 0.15 -19.67
C VAL A 50 -1.83 1.63 -19.61
N GLU A 51 -1.56 2.25 -20.74
CA GLU A 51 -1.13 3.65 -20.78
C GLU A 51 -2.23 4.63 -20.31
N PRO A 52 -1.88 5.80 -19.77
CA PRO A 52 -2.88 6.82 -19.45
C PRO A 52 -3.68 7.21 -20.69
N GLY A 53 -5.03 7.17 -20.59
CA GLY A 53 -5.94 7.49 -21.71
C GLY A 53 -6.07 6.39 -22.76
N GLU A 54 -5.46 5.23 -22.54
CA GLU A 54 -5.57 4.09 -23.44
C GLU A 54 -6.89 3.34 -23.24
N ILE A 55 -7.46 2.91 -24.37
CA ILE A 55 -8.63 2.05 -24.47
C ILE A 55 -8.19 0.79 -25.20
N ILE A 56 -8.24 -0.35 -24.52
CA ILE A 56 -7.92 -1.65 -25.10
C ILE A 56 -9.22 -2.41 -25.31
N VAL A 57 -9.41 -2.91 -26.52
CA VAL A 57 -10.55 -3.77 -26.90
C VAL A 57 -10.02 -5.15 -27.27
N VAL A 58 -10.55 -6.17 -26.62
CA VAL A 58 -10.33 -7.57 -26.97
C VAL A 58 -11.61 -8.13 -27.55
N LYS A 59 -11.55 -8.58 -28.81
CA LYS A 59 -12.65 -9.20 -29.56
C LYS A 59 -12.11 -10.34 -30.39
N ASP A 60 -12.79 -11.48 -30.38
CA ASP A 60 -12.42 -12.69 -31.16
C ASP A 60 -10.96 -13.13 -30.96
N GLY A 61 -10.40 -12.91 -29.76
CA GLY A 61 -9.00 -13.21 -29.44
C GLY A 61 -8.00 -12.15 -29.93
N GLU A 62 -8.43 -11.14 -30.66
CA GLU A 62 -7.59 -10.02 -31.10
C GLU A 62 -7.62 -8.86 -30.10
N LEU A 63 -6.46 -8.27 -29.83
CA LEU A 63 -6.30 -7.08 -28.99
C LEU A 63 -6.02 -5.87 -29.88
N LYS A 64 -6.83 -4.81 -29.71
CA LYS A 64 -6.64 -3.51 -30.34
C LYS A 64 -6.56 -2.40 -29.29
N SER A 65 -5.62 -1.48 -29.49
CA SER A 65 -5.41 -0.33 -28.60
C SER A 65 -5.79 0.96 -29.32
N TYR A 66 -6.47 1.83 -28.60
CA TYR A 66 -6.94 3.14 -29.07
C TYR A 66 -6.63 4.19 -28.00
N PHE A 67 -6.53 5.44 -28.45
CA PHE A 67 -6.58 6.61 -27.57
C PHE A 67 -7.78 7.47 -27.97
N TYR A 68 -8.33 8.24 -27.05
CA TYR A 68 -9.51 9.06 -27.33
C TYR A 68 -9.28 10.21 -28.33
N SER A 69 -8.02 10.46 -28.72
CA SER A 69 -7.62 11.43 -29.75
C SER A 69 -6.33 10.99 -30.41
N GLU A 70 -6.24 11.14 -31.74
CA GLU A 70 -5.02 10.83 -32.52
C GLU A 70 -3.79 11.65 -32.09
N ASN A 71 -4.02 12.85 -31.56
CA ASN A 71 -2.95 13.74 -31.08
C ASN A 71 -2.73 13.66 -29.57
N TYR A 72 -3.34 12.68 -28.92
CA TYR A 72 -3.21 12.52 -27.47
C TYR A 72 -1.79 12.11 -27.08
N LYS A 73 -1.23 12.88 -26.15
CA LYS A 73 0.06 12.54 -25.51
C LYS A 73 -0.21 12.17 -24.07
N PRO A 74 0.04 10.94 -23.68
CA PRO A 74 -0.13 10.52 -22.29
C PRO A 74 0.68 11.39 -21.32
N VAL A 75 0.03 11.93 -20.31
CA VAL A 75 0.68 12.65 -19.21
C VAL A 75 0.37 11.91 -17.92
N LYS A 76 1.34 11.15 -17.45
CA LYS A 76 1.20 10.36 -16.24
C LYS A 76 1.14 11.23 -14.99
N LYS A 77 0.09 11.08 -14.19
CA LYS A 77 -0.12 11.72 -12.88
C LYS A 77 -0.58 10.68 -11.86
N SER A 78 0.22 9.62 -11.70
CA SER A 78 -0.08 8.51 -10.79
C SER A 78 -0.31 8.99 -9.37
N CYS A 79 -1.26 8.38 -8.68
CA CYS A 79 -1.54 8.69 -7.29
C CYS A 79 -0.46 8.10 -6.39
N ILE A 80 0.26 8.94 -5.64
CA ILE A 80 1.31 8.48 -4.73
C ILE A 80 0.79 7.51 -3.64
N PHE A 81 -0.49 7.59 -3.28
CA PHE A 81 -1.10 6.67 -2.32
C PHE A 81 -1.15 5.22 -2.80
N GLU A 82 -1.04 4.96 -4.11
CA GLU A 82 -0.87 3.59 -4.60
C GLU A 82 0.40 2.97 -4.03
N HIS A 83 1.52 3.68 -4.11
CA HIS A 83 2.80 3.19 -3.61
C HIS A 83 2.88 3.20 -2.08
N ILE A 84 2.29 4.21 -1.41
CA ILE A 84 2.36 4.36 0.04
C ILE A 84 1.47 3.35 0.76
N TYR A 85 0.21 3.17 0.29
CA TYR A 85 -0.81 2.51 1.09
C TYR A 85 -1.67 1.49 0.34
N PHE A 86 -2.20 1.82 -0.87
CA PHE A 86 -3.21 0.97 -1.50
C PHE A 86 -2.66 -0.33 -2.05
N ALA A 87 -1.54 -0.28 -2.78
CA ALA A 87 -0.96 -1.45 -3.43
C ALA A 87 -0.50 -2.51 -2.43
N ARG A 88 -0.60 -3.77 -2.80
CA ARG A 88 0.05 -4.85 -2.07
C ARG A 88 1.58 -4.67 -2.15
N ASN A 89 2.31 -5.24 -1.21
CA ASN A 89 3.78 -5.15 -1.20
C ASN A 89 4.42 -5.80 -2.44
N ASP A 90 3.81 -6.83 -2.98
CA ASP A 90 4.24 -7.54 -4.18
C ASP A 90 3.78 -6.86 -5.49
N ALA A 91 3.00 -5.79 -5.42
CA ALA A 91 2.58 -5.06 -6.60
C ALA A 91 3.71 -4.20 -7.18
N THR A 92 3.76 -4.17 -8.53
CA THR A 92 4.61 -3.26 -9.30
C THR A 92 3.69 -2.37 -10.14
N ILE A 93 3.78 -1.07 -9.94
CA ILE A 93 2.95 -0.07 -10.62
C ILE A 93 3.86 0.89 -11.34
N ASP A 94 3.65 1.07 -12.63
CA ASP A 94 4.46 1.98 -13.45
C ASP A 94 5.98 1.72 -13.30
N ASN A 95 6.38 0.45 -13.26
CA ASN A 95 7.74 -0.05 -13.04
C ASN A 95 8.35 0.24 -11.65
N VAL A 96 7.53 0.60 -10.67
CA VAL A 96 7.98 0.82 -9.29
C VAL A 96 7.34 -0.24 -8.40
N ASN A 97 8.15 -1.09 -7.77
CA ASN A 97 7.68 -2.07 -6.79
C ASN A 97 7.29 -1.36 -5.48
N ALA A 98 6.09 -1.67 -4.96
CA ALA A 98 5.53 -1.01 -3.78
C ALA A 98 6.35 -1.28 -2.51
N TYR A 99 6.88 -2.50 -2.34
CA TYR A 99 7.70 -2.85 -1.18
C TYR A 99 9.02 -2.09 -1.17
N GLU A 100 9.75 -2.09 -2.30
CA GLU A 100 11.01 -1.37 -2.42
C GLU A 100 10.84 0.14 -2.24
N PHE A 101 9.75 0.69 -2.77
CA PHE A 101 9.41 2.10 -2.58
C PHE A 101 9.25 2.44 -1.09
N ARG A 102 8.51 1.62 -0.35
CA ARG A 102 8.28 1.81 1.10
C ARG A 102 9.57 1.65 1.92
N ILE A 103 10.42 0.69 1.56
CA ILE A 103 11.77 0.55 2.17
C ILE A 103 12.56 1.85 2.00
N LYS A 104 12.66 2.37 0.77
CA LYS A 104 13.38 3.62 0.48
C LYS A 104 12.80 4.83 1.23
N CYS A 105 11.47 4.88 1.41
CA CYS A 105 10.85 5.91 2.24
C CYS A 105 11.36 5.83 3.69
N GLY A 106 11.40 4.64 4.27
CA GLY A 106 11.91 4.42 5.62
C GLY A 106 13.39 4.78 5.77
N GLU A 107 14.23 4.38 4.81
CA GLU A 107 15.65 4.75 4.77
C GLU A 107 15.83 6.27 4.73
N ARG A 108 15.04 6.96 3.88
CA ARG A 108 15.11 8.41 3.76
C ARG A 108 14.66 9.13 5.02
N LEU A 109 13.64 8.61 5.71
CA LEU A 109 13.23 9.13 7.03
C LEU A 109 14.35 9.02 8.05
N ALA A 110 15.00 7.86 8.17
CA ALA A 110 16.10 7.65 9.10
C ALA A 110 17.30 8.58 8.85
N GLN A 111 17.62 8.87 7.59
CA GLN A 111 18.70 9.79 7.22
C GLN A 111 18.44 11.25 7.66
N ASN A 112 17.18 11.63 7.79
CA ASN A 112 16.77 12.99 8.16
C ASN A 112 16.41 13.12 9.64
N GLU A 113 16.48 12.02 10.42
CA GLU A 113 16.07 11.99 11.82
C GLU A 113 17.30 12.09 12.74
N THR A 114 17.14 12.81 13.84
CA THR A 114 18.18 13.01 14.84
C THR A 114 17.83 12.42 16.20
N VAL A 115 16.60 11.93 16.36
CA VAL A 115 16.10 11.40 17.64
C VAL A 115 16.78 10.07 17.96
N LYS A 116 17.32 9.96 19.17
CA LYS A 116 17.89 8.72 19.69
C LYS A 116 16.80 7.83 20.27
N ALA A 117 16.79 6.56 19.88
CA ALA A 117 15.87 5.55 20.40
C ALA A 117 16.56 4.21 20.58
N ASP A 118 15.90 3.30 21.31
CA ASP A 118 16.40 1.95 21.56
C ASP A 118 16.03 0.97 20.43
N MET A 119 14.92 1.24 19.74
CA MET A 119 14.40 0.35 18.70
C MET A 119 13.40 1.02 17.77
N VAL A 120 13.17 0.37 16.63
CA VAL A 120 12.10 0.69 15.67
C VAL A 120 10.94 -0.28 15.85
N VAL A 121 9.72 0.24 15.89
CA VAL A 121 8.48 -0.53 16.03
C VAL A 121 7.55 -0.21 14.86
N PRO A 122 7.22 -1.19 13.99
CA PRO A 122 6.24 -1.00 12.92
C PRO A 122 4.81 -0.97 13.45
N VAL A 123 3.95 -0.17 12.82
CA VAL A 123 2.51 -0.32 12.95
C VAL A 123 2.06 -1.42 11.99
N PRO A 124 1.58 -2.57 12.48
CA PRO A 124 1.23 -3.69 11.61
C PRO A 124 -0.10 -3.43 10.86
N ASP A 125 -0.26 -3.85 9.60
CA ASP A 125 0.73 -4.61 8.79
C ASP A 125 1.51 -3.65 7.86
N SER A 126 0.96 -2.48 7.55
CA SER A 126 1.40 -1.56 6.50
C SER A 126 2.71 -0.82 6.82
N GLY A 127 3.01 -0.59 8.10
CA GLY A 127 4.24 0.07 8.53
C GLY A 127 5.52 -0.79 8.44
N TRP A 128 5.41 -2.11 8.21
CA TRP A 128 6.56 -3.00 8.20
C TRP A 128 7.66 -2.63 7.20
N PRO A 129 7.37 -2.41 5.90
CA PRO A 129 8.44 -2.10 4.95
C PRO A 129 9.17 -0.80 5.30
N GLY A 130 8.44 0.26 5.66
CA GLY A 130 9.04 1.52 6.10
C GLY A 130 9.90 1.37 7.36
N ALA A 131 9.44 0.57 8.34
CA ALA A 131 10.20 0.31 9.54
C ALA A 131 11.49 -0.49 9.29
N ILE A 132 11.46 -1.45 8.35
CA ILE A 132 12.66 -2.19 7.91
C ILE A 132 13.66 -1.22 7.27
N GLY A 133 13.22 -0.37 6.35
CA GLY A 133 14.08 0.63 5.72
C GLY A 133 14.69 1.58 6.75
N TYR A 134 13.87 2.07 7.69
CA TYR A 134 14.34 2.92 8.79
C TYR A 134 15.39 2.23 9.66
N ALA A 135 15.13 0.98 10.06
CA ALA A 135 16.05 0.21 10.88
C ALA A 135 17.39 -0.04 10.18
N ASN A 136 17.34 -0.39 8.88
CA ASN A 136 18.55 -0.62 8.08
C ASN A 136 19.43 0.62 7.99
N ALA A 137 18.84 1.79 7.77
CA ALA A 137 19.58 3.04 7.62
C ALA A 137 20.05 3.63 8.95
N SER A 138 19.28 3.46 10.04
CA SER A 138 19.63 3.98 11.37
C SER A 138 20.53 3.08 12.19
N GLY A 139 20.64 1.79 11.82
CA GLY A 139 21.32 0.76 12.63
C GLY A 139 20.57 0.35 13.89
N LEU A 140 19.34 0.82 14.10
CA LEU A 140 18.51 0.45 15.24
C LEU A 140 17.89 -0.94 15.02
N LYS A 141 17.71 -1.66 16.15
CA LYS A 141 17.02 -2.95 16.10
C LYS A 141 15.53 -2.75 15.81
N ILE A 142 14.99 -3.51 14.85
CA ILE A 142 13.56 -3.60 14.64
C ILE A 142 12.93 -4.66 15.55
N SER A 143 11.78 -4.37 16.13
CA SER A 143 11.05 -5.29 17.01
C SER A 143 9.55 -5.12 16.86
N GLU A 144 8.81 -6.22 17.00
CA GLU A 144 7.36 -6.19 17.07
C GLU A 144 6.93 -5.64 18.45
N GLY A 145 6.54 -4.37 18.50
CA GLY A 145 6.04 -3.73 19.74
C GLY A 145 4.52 -3.60 19.77
N LEU A 146 3.85 -3.91 18.66
CA LEU A 146 2.39 -3.89 18.47
C LEU A 146 1.95 -5.17 17.80
N VAL A 147 0.90 -5.80 18.31
CA VAL A 147 0.26 -6.98 17.71
C VAL A 147 -1.11 -6.61 17.19
N LYS A 148 -1.39 -6.97 15.94
CA LYS A 148 -2.69 -6.79 15.32
C LYS A 148 -3.64 -7.91 15.71
N ASN A 149 -4.79 -7.55 16.27
CA ASN A 149 -5.88 -8.48 16.50
C ASN A 149 -6.57 -8.83 15.17
N ARG A 150 -6.38 -10.07 14.71
CA ARG A 150 -6.92 -10.56 13.43
C ARG A 150 -8.43 -10.79 13.44
N TYR A 151 -9.05 -10.85 14.61
CA TYR A 151 -10.50 -11.06 14.77
C TYR A 151 -11.30 -9.77 14.68
N VAL A 152 -10.64 -8.61 14.67
CA VAL A 152 -11.30 -7.30 14.58
C VAL A 152 -11.25 -6.80 13.14
N GLY A 153 -12.41 -6.68 12.52
CA GLY A 153 -12.58 -6.16 11.16
C GLY A 153 -12.30 -4.64 11.03
N ARG A 154 -12.76 -4.03 9.93
CA ARG A 154 -12.57 -2.58 9.67
C ARG A 154 -13.27 -1.73 10.71
N THR A 155 -12.51 -0.92 11.45
CA THR A 155 -12.98 -0.09 12.57
C THR A 155 -13.61 1.25 12.14
N PHE A 156 -13.50 1.63 10.87
CA PHE A 156 -13.95 2.94 10.36
C PHE A 156 -15.47 3.13 10.28
N ILE A 157 -16.25 2.07 10.50
CA ILE A 157 -17.72 2.05 10.36
C ILE A 157 -18.43 2.32 11.71
N LYS A 158 -17.67 2.61 12.77
CA LYS A 158 -18.27 2.89 14.08
C LYS A 158 -18.79 4.33 14.15
N PRO A 159 -20.05 4.55 14.59
CA PRO A 159 -20.71 5.85 14.53
C PRO A 159 -20.14 6.87 15.53
N THR A 160 -19.68 6.44 16.72
CA THR A 160 -19.23 7.35 17.77
C THR A 160 -17.68 7.41 17.87
N GLN A 161 -17.17 8.52 18.44
CA GLN A 161 -15.74 8.70 18.68
C GLN A 161 -15.22 7.70 19.72
N GLU A 162 -15.98 7.45 20.80
CA GLU A 162 -15.63 6.51 21.84
C GLU A 162 -15.50 5.07 21.30
N GLU A 163 -16.46 4.63 20.48
CA GLU A 163 -16.40 3.31 19.85
C GLU A 163 -15.20 3.17 18.90
N ARG A 164 -14.80 4.25 18.22
CA ARG A 164 -13.58 4.24 17.38
C ARG A 164 -12.32 4.12 18.22
N GLU A 165 -12.25 4.80 19.37
CA GLU A 165 -11.10 4.72 20.28
C GLU A 165 -10.96 3.33 20.90
N ILE A 166 -12.07 2.73 21.33
CA ILE A 166 -12.10 1.35 21.83
C ILE A 166 -11.70 0.39 20.70
N ALA A 167 -12.20 0.60 19.51
CA ALA A 167 -11.89 -0.25 18.36
C ALA A 167 -10.39 -0.21 17.96
N VAL A 168 -9.74 0.95 18.06
CA VAL A 168 -8.28 1.05 17.84
C VAL A 168 -7.52 0.30 18.93
N LYS A 169 -7.91 0.43 20.20
CA LYS A 169 -7.30 -0.30 21.33
C LYS A 169 -7.41 -1.82 21.16
N ILE A 170 -8.59 -2.31 20.73
CA ILE A 170 -8.80 -3.74 20.51
C ILE A 170 -8.04 -4.26 19.28
N LYS A 171 -7.82 -3.40 18.29
CA LYS A 171 -7.18 -3.78 17.03
C LYS A 171 -5.67 -3.92 17.12
N LEU A 172 -5.02 -3.08 17.93
CA LEU A 172 -3.56 -3.02 18.04
C LEU A 172 -3.17 -3.03 19.53
N ASN A 173 -2.59 -4.15 19.98
CA ASN A 173 -2.20 -4.35 21.35
C ASN A 173 -0.68 -4.17 21.54
N PRO A 174 -0.24 -3.28 22.46
CA PRO A 174 1.17 -3.14 22.81
C PRO A 174 1.74 -4.39 23.46
N LEU A 175 2.93 -4.80 23.05
CA LEU A 175 3.72 -5.85 23.71
C LEU A 175 4.56 -5.24 24.84
N SER A 176 3.98 -5.09 26.03
CA SER A 176 4.63 -4.47 27.20
C SER A 176 5.97 -5.11 27.53
N THR A 177 6.13 -6.42 27.36
CA THR A 177 7.38 -7.16 27.60
C THR A 177 8.53 -6.70 26.72
N ILE A 178 8.22 -6.15 25.53
CA ILE A 178 9.20 -5.68 24.55
C ILE A 178 9.51 -4.19 24.73
N ILE A 179 8.45 -3.37 24.95
CA ILE A 179 8.56 -1.91 24.89
C ILE A 179 8.76 -1.21 26.23
N LYS A 180 8.50 -1.90 27.35
CA LYS A 180 8.57 -1.27 28.69
C LYS A 180 9.95 -0.69 28.98
N GLY A 181 9.98 0.59 29.33
CA GLY A 181 11.20 1.34 29.63
C GLY A 181 12.05 1.70 28.43
N LYS A 182 11.60 1.40 27.20
CA LYS A 182 12.32 1.69 25.96
C LYS A 182 11.83 2.96 25.29
N SER A 183 12.77 3.70 24.70
CA SER A 183 12.48 4.75 23.73
C SER A 183 12.32 4.13 22.35
N ILE A 184 11.21 4.38 21.67
CA ILE A 184 10.87 3.71 20.42
C ILE A 184 10.63 4.71 19.30
N ILE A 185 11.07 4.35 18.10
CA ILE A 185 10.63 4.99 16.84
C ILE A 185 9.43 4.18 16.32
N LEU A 186 8.26 4.79 16.34
CA LEU A 186 7.05 4.19 15.78
C LEU A 186 6.94 4.57 14.29
N VAL A 187 6.90 3.57 13.42
CA VAL A 187 6.80 3.78 11.97
C VAL A 187 5.46 3.27 11.46
N ASP A 188 4.70 4.16 10.84
CA ASP A 188 3.45 3.86 10.13
C ASP A 188 3.61 4.20 8.64
N ASP A 189 2.67 3.79 7.80
CA ASP A 189 2.67 4.11 6.36
C ASP A 189 2.36 5.60 6.10
N SER A 190 1.43 6.17 6.86
CA SER A 190 0.96 7.54 6.65
C SER A 190 0.26 8.13 7.86
N ILE A 191 0.30 9.45 7.98
CA ILE A 191 -0.46 10.21 8.97
C ILE A 191 -1.42 11.14 8.22
N VAL A 192 -2.74 10.83 8.30
CA VAL A 192 -3.77 11.64 7.61
C VAL A 192 -4.38 12.67 8.56
N ARG A 193 -5.04 12.24 9.63
CA ARG A 193 -5.68 13.12 10.63
C ARG A 193 -5.00 13.07 12.00
N GLY A 194 -4.03 12.20 12.19
CA GLY A 194 -3.32 12.02 13.44
C GLY A 194 -4.11 11.35 14.56
N THR A 195 -5.41 11.07 14.40
CA THR A 195 -6.24 10.47 15.45
C THR A 195 -5.74 9.07 15.83
N THR A 196 -5.46 8.23 14.84
CA THR A 196 -4.93 6.87 15.06
C THR A 196 -3.56 6.92 15.70
N SER A 197 -2.65 7.74 15.19
CA SER A 197 -1.30 7.90 15.71
C SER A 197 -1.29 8.40 17.17
N LYS A 198 -2.17 9.35 17.49
CA LYS A 198 -2.34 9.84 18.89
C LYS A 198 -2.77 8.74 19.84
N GLN A 199 -3.72 7.90 19.43
CA GLN A 199 -4.20 6.78 20.25
C GLN A 199 -3.14 5.69 20.41
N LEU A 200 -2.39 5.39 19.35
CA LEU A 200 -1.29 4.43 19.38
C LEU A 200 -0.18 4.88 20.34
N VAL A 201 0.27 6.14 20.23
CA VAL A 201 1.28 6.71 21.13
C VAL A 201 0.80 6.66 22.58
N LYS A 202 -0.48 7.02 22.85
CA LYS A 202 -1.06 6.92 24.18
C LYS A 202 -1.01 5.48 24.71
N SER A 203 -1.45 4.50 23.92
CA SER A 203 -1.47 3.09 24.31
C SER A 203 -0.06 2.54 24.57
N LEU A 204 0.93 2.92 23.75
CA LEU A 204 2.32 2.51 23.94
C LEU A 204 2.92 3.10 25.23
N ARG A 205 2.63 4.36 25.55
CA ARG A 205 3.05 5.00 26.80
C ARG A 205 2.38 4.36 28.01
N GLU A 206 1.07 4.08 27.96
CA GLU A 206 0.35 3.35 29.00
C GLU A 206 0.93 1.95 29.24
N ALA A 207 1.46 1.31 28.19
CA ALA A 207 2.16 0.02 28.26
C ALA A 207 3.64 0.13 28.72
N GLY A 208 4.12 1.35 28.99
CA GLY A 208 5.42 1.62 29.59
C GLY A 208 6.53 2.04 28.64
N ALA A 209 6.25 2.36 27.38
CA ALA A 209 7.22 3.00 26.49
C ALA A 209 7.53 4.44 26.98
N LYS A 210 8.79 4.89 26.74
CA LYS A 210 9.26 6.24 27.07
C LYS A 210 8.93 7.24 25.97
#